data_cb88868fcdba1f4ea7bc873e13af8afd
#
_entry.id   cb88868fcdba1f4ea7bc873e13af8afd
#
_cell.length_a   1.000
_cell.length_b   1.000
_cell.length_c   1.000
_cell.angle_alpha   90.00
_cell.angle_beta   90.00
_cell.angle_gamma   90.00
#
_symmetry.space_group_name_H-M   'P 1'
#
loop_
_entity.id
_entity.type
_entity.pdbx_description
1 polymer ?
#
loop_
_entity_poly.entity_id
_entity_poly.type
_entity_poly.pdbx_seq_one_letter_code
_entity_poly.pdbx_strand_id
1 'polypeptide(L)'
;MKKKLLILLLILGTMSTLEGKTNNKKDCYIPKGELGCVTDMSTPEGMKKATEMGTKKEETYKAAKVYFEKGRFGNEQVGFIAYPKGNWALFYDPDASLSAFQIANGTDIYTLDAIRIATKQGKTDSQIASEIINNLYVGYKGAGHTESGLVRKSVVINGYKGEQLTVKNISGKSLVINVVVSGNKIYFISVEGVPSHIGEMMKWVINSWNPDK
;
A
#
# COMPACT_ATOMS: atom_id res chain seq x y z
N MET A 1 2.38 33.45 -2.99
CA MET A 1 2.48 32.59 -1.78
C MET A 1 2.19 31.15 -2.18
N LYS A 2 3.22 30.30 -2.24
CA LYS A 2 3.13 28.91 -2.71
C LYS A 2 2.59 28.06 -1.55
N LYS A 3 1.30 27.73 -1.56
CA LYS A 3 0.75 26.67 -0.69
C LYS A 3 1.21 25.34 -1.27
N LYS A 4 2.30 24.81 -0.72
CA LYS A 4 2.84 23.49 -1.03
C LYS A 4 1.80 22.42 -0.67
N LEU A 5 1.62 21.50 -1.57
CA LEU A 5 0.76 20.33 -1.54
C LEU A 5 1.03 19.47 -0.28
N LEU A 6 0.22 19.65 0.75
CA LEU A 6 0.32 18.96 2.05
C LEU A 6 -0.39 17.58 2.03
N ILE A 7 -0.73 17.06 0.86
CA ILE A 7 -1.56 15.84 0.73
C ILE A 7 -0.70 14.57 0.68
N LEU A 8 0.60 14.70 0.40
CA LEU A 8 1.50 13.55 0.27
C LEU A 8 2.04 13.01 1.61
N LEU A 9 1.82 13.74 2.69
CA LEU A 9 2.40 13.45 4.01
C LEU A 9 1.60 12.46 4.86
N LEU A 10 0.41 12.04 4.41
CA LEU A 10 -0.45 11.12 5.16
C LEU A 10 -0.37 9.66 4.71
N ILE A 11 0.23 9.39 3.55
CA ILE A 11 0.42 8.01 3.06
C ILE A 11 1.78 7.46 3.45
N LEU A 12 2.77 8.34 3.52
CA LEU A 12 4.11 8.02 4.02
C LEU A 12 4.12 8.47 5.47
N GLY A 13 3.85 7.59 6.39
CA GLY A 13 4.09 7.86 7.80
C GLY A 13 5.45 8.55 7.93
N THR A 14 5.42 9.89 8.12
CA THR A 14 6.56 10.76 8.35
C THR A 14 7.80 10.48 7.46
N MET A 15 7.82 10.99 6.21
CA MET A 15 9.09 11.41 5.64
C MET A 15 9.60 12.62 6.44
N SER A 16 10.05 12.39 7.66
CA SER A 16 10.99 13.27 8.32
C SER A 16 12.30 13.15 7.55
N THR A 17 12.79 14.29 7.07
CA THR A 17 14.11 14.49 6.48
C THR A 17 15.11 13.46 6.96
N LEU A 18 15.75 12.76 6.00
CA LEU A 18 16.88 11.87 6.20
C LEU A 18 18.09 12.63 6.74
N GLU A 19 18.00 13.13 7.95
CA GLU A 19 19.13 13.35 8.83
C GLU A 19 19.14 12.20 9.82
N GLY A 20 20.21 11.42 9.82
CA GLY A 20 20.40 10.23 10.65
C GLY A 20 20.27 10.52 12.14
N LYS A 21 19.03 10.70 12.60
CA LYS A 21 18.68 10.61 14.01
C LYS A 21 18.19 9.19 14.23
N THR A 22 19.02 8.38 14.87
CA THR A 22 18.61 7.18 15.58
C THR A 22 17.47 7.56 16.52
N ASN A 23 16.23 7.51 16.04
CA ASN A 23 15.07 7.53 16.91
C ASN A 23 15.11 6.22 17.70
N ASN A 24 15.60 6.27 18.91
CA ASN A 24 15.52 5.19 19.92
C ASN A 24 14.04 4.98 20.33
N LYS A 25 13.17 4.70 19.38
CA LYS A 25 11.86 4.15 19.70
C LYS A 25 12.06 2.66 19.92
N LYS A 26 11.89 2.21 21.15
CA LYS A 26 11.98 0.80 21.54
C LYS A 26 10.91 -0.10 20.90
N ASP A 27 9.98 0.48 20.15
CA ASP A 27 8.81 -0.19 19.58
C ASP A 27 8.92 -0.47 18.08
N CYS A 28 9.93 0.10 17.40
CA CYS A 28 10.09 -0.11 15.96
C CYS A 28 11.52 0.15 15.46
N TYR A 29 11.83 -0.41 14.29
CA TYR A 29 13.08 -0.19 13.55
C TYR A 29 12.81 -0.01 12.07
N ILE A 30 13.77 0.52 11.32
CA ILE A 30 13.67 0.67 9.86
C ILE A 30 14.54 -0.41 9.22
N PRO A 31 13.95 -1.48 8.64
CA PRO A 31 14.70 -2.47 7.88
C PRO A 31 15.35 -1.83 6.66
N LYS A 32 16.49 -2.40 6.23
CA LYS A 32 17.14 -1.96 4.99
C LYS A 32 16.19 -2.15 3.79
N GLY A 33 15.95 -1.06 3.05
CA GLY A 33 15.10 -1.07 1.87
C GLY A 33 13.63 -0.77 2.14
N GLU A 34 13.22 -0.57 3.38
CA GLU A 34 11.86 -0.14 3.73
C GLU A 34 11.74 1.38 3.81
N LEU A 35 10.56 1.91 3.50
CA LEU A 35 10.29 3.35 3.56
C LEU A 35 9.86 3.83 4.95
N GLY A 36 9.52 2.92 5.83
CA GLY A 36 8.95 3.23 7.14
C GLY A 36 9.52 2.40 8.27
N CYS A 37 9.13 2.77 9.48
CA CYS A 37 9.45 2.04 10.68
C CYS A 37 8.53 0.83 10.80
N VAL A 38 9.11 -0.36 10.96
CA VAL A 38 8.40 -1.62 11.20
C VAL A 38 8.38 -1.91 12.69
N THR A 39 7.23 -2.28 13.21
CA THR A 39 7.05 -2.60 14.64
C THR A 39 7.94 -3.78 15.03
N ASP A 40 8.78 -3.57 16.05
CA ASP A 40 9.71 -4.59 16.53
C ASP A 40 9.00 -5.59 17.46
N MET A 41 8.48 -6.65 16.87
CA MET A 41 7.75 -7.71 17.57
C MET A 41 8.64 -8.51 18.55
N SER A 42 9.96 -8.32 18.56
CA SER A 42 10.87 -8.95 19.52
C SER A 42 10.91 -8.24 20.88
N THR A 43 10.34 -7.03 20.95
CA THR A 43 10.27 -6.23 22.18
C THR A 43 8.89 -6.24 22.82
N PRO A 44 8.77 -6.16 24.16
CA PRO A 44 7.47 -6.06 24.83
C PRO A 44 6.65 -4.85 24.36
N GLU A 45 7.29 -3.71 24.15
CA GLU A 45 6.68 -2.48 23.65
C GLU A 45 6.14 -2.65 22.23
N GLY A 46 6.92 -3.27 21.34
CA GLY A 46 6.50 -3.57 19.97
C GLY A 46 5.35 -4.57 19.92
N MET A 47 5.40 -5.63 20.72
CA MET A 47 4.30 -6.60 20.83
C MET A 47 3.01 -5.94 21.33
N LYS A 48 3.09 -5.07 22.34
CA LYS A 48 1.94 -4.32 22.85
C LYS A 48 1.36 -3.43 21.74
N LYS A 49 2.20 -2.66 21.05
CA LYS A 49 1.77 -1.79 19.95
C LYS A 49 1.11 -2.58 18.82
N ALA A 50 1.71 -3.71 18.42
CA ALA A 50 1.15 -4.55 17.37
C ALA A 50 -0.24 -5.08 17.75
N THR A 51 -0.42 -5.51 19.00
CA THR A 51 -1.71 -5.97 19.52
C THR A 51 -2.75 -4.85 19.50
N GLU A 52 -2.41 -3.67 20.02
CA GLU A 52 -3.31 -2.51 20.04
C GLU A 52 -3.72 -2.07 18.62
N MET A 53 -2.75 -2.00 17.71
CA MET A 53 -3.00 -1.63 16.32
C MET A 53 -3.79 -2.70 15.56
N GLY A 54 -3.51 -3.98 15.80
CA GLY A 54 -4.26 -5.10 15.23
C GLY A 54 -5.73 -5.06 15.63
N THR A 55 -6.01 -4.87 16.93
CA THR A 55 -7.37 -4.71 17.44
C THR A 55 -8.07 -3.51 16.79
N LYS A 56 -7.42 -2.36 16.76
CA LYS A 56 -7.97 -1.15 16.14
C LYS A 56 -8.25 -1.34 14.64
N LYS A 57 -7.41 -2.08 13.92
CA LYS A 57 -7.65 -2.42 12.52
C LYS A 57 -8.83 -3.35 12.35
N GLU A 58 -8.96 -4.37 13.18
CA GLU A 58 -10.12 -5.28 13.17
C GLU A 58 -11.43 -4.51 13.35
N GLU A 59 -11.48 -3.60 14.32
CA GLU A 59 -12.62 -2.71 14.53
C GLU A 59 -12.88 -1.82 13.30
N THR A 60 -11.82 -1.27 12.71
CA THR A 60 -11.93 -0.47 11.49
C THR A 60 -12.49 -1.27 10.32
N TYR A 61 -12.04 -2.52 10.13
CA TYR A 61 -12.57 -3.40 9.08
C TYR A 61 -14.06 -3.71 9.29
N LYS A 62 -14.46 -3.97 10.54
CA LYS A 62 -15.88 -4.18 10.88
C LYS A 62 -16.72 -2.93 10.62
N ALA A 63 -16.26 -1.77 11.09
CA ALA A 63 -16.95 -0.49 10.89
C ALA A 63 -17.05 -0.09 9.41
N ALA A 64 -16.01 -0.33 8.65
CA ALA A 64 -15.95 -0.05 7.22
C ALA A 64 -16.71 -1.09 6.35
N LYS A 65 -17.29 -2.13 6.98
CA LYS A 65 -18.01 -3.20 6.28
C LYS A 65 -17.18 -3.82 5.16
N VAL A 66 -15.93 -4.19 5.49
CA VAL A 66 -15.05 -4.85 4.52
C VAL A 66 -15.65 -6.21 4.15
N TYR A 67 -15.98 -6.38 2.90
CA TYR A 67 -16.46 -7.66 2.38
C TYR A 67 -15.27 -8.61 2.23
N PHE A 68 -15.40 -9.78 2.85
CA PHE A 68 -14.47 -10.90 2.74
C PHE A 68 -15.22 -12.19 2.39
N GLU A 69 -16.44 -12.04 1.92
CA GLU A 69 -17.37 -13.11 1.58
C GLU A 69 -17.99 -12.84 0.20
N LYS A 70 -18.77 -13.80 -0.33
CA LYS A 70 -19.48 -13.68 -1.61
C LYS A 70 -18.55 -13.48 -2.82
N GLY A 71 -17.37 -14.10 -2.78
CA GLY A 71 -16.44 -14.12 -3.90
C GLY A 71 -15.69 -12.81 -4.14
N ARG A 72 -15.69 -11.86 -3.19
CA ARG A 72 -14.95 -10.60 -3.32
C ARG A 72 -14.35 -10.15 -1.98
N PHE A 73 -13.30 -9.30 -2.10
CA PHE A 73 -12.65 -8.63 -0.99
C PHE A 73 -12.58 -7.13 -1.27
N GLY A 74 -12.85 -6.32 -0.26
CA GLY A 74 -12.80 -4.86 -0.30
C GLY A 74 -14.10 -4.20 0.17
N ASN A 75 -14.27 -2.93 -0.15
CA ASN A 75 -15.49 -2.16 0.11
C ASN A 75 -15.61 -0.97 -0.86
N GLU A 76 -16.67 -0.20 -0.75
CA GLU A 76 -16.94 0.98 -1.59
C GLU A 76 -15.89 2.10 -1.45
N GLN A 77 -15.12 2.09 -0.36
CA GLN A 77 -14.07 3.09 -0.16
C GLN A 77 -12.86 2.80 -1.02
N VAL A 78 -12.39 1.56 -1.03
CA VAL A 78 -11.13 1.13 -1.65
C VAL A 78 -11.33 0.36 -2.97
N GLY A 79 -12.59 0.07 -3.33
CA GLY A 79 -12.92 -0.84 -4.40
C GLY A 79 -12.86 -2.30 -3.98
N PHE A 80 -13.02 -3.19 -4.95
CA PHE A 80 -13.11 -4.63 -4.72
C PHE A 80 -12.17 -5.37 -5.67
N ILE A 81 -11.60 -6.48 -5.21
CA ILE A 81 -11.07 -7.53 -6.08
C ILE A 81 -11.93 -8.78 -5.93
N ALA A 82 -11.99 -9.64 -6.95
CA ALA A 82 -12.55 -10.97 -6.79
C ALA A 82 -11.75 -11.70 -5.69
N TYR A 83 -12.44 -12.51 -4.86
CA TYR A 83 -11.77 -13.29 -3.83
C TYR A 83 -10.79 -14.26 -4.48
N PRO A 84 -9.49 -14.20 -4.13
CA PRO A 84 -8.50 -15.06 -4.77
C PRO A 84 -8.69 -16.52 -4.35
N LYS A 85 -8.29 -17.44 -5.24
CA LYS A 85 -8.30 -18.88 -4.91
C LYS A 85 -7.29 -19.18 -3.80
N GLY A 86 -7.65 -20.10 -2.90
CA GLY A 86 -6.78 -20.53 -1.81
C GLY A 86 -7.27 -20.11 -0.43
N ASN A 87 -6.43 -20.32 0.57
CA ASN A 87 -6.76 -20.03 1.97
C ASN A 87 -6.28 -18.64 2.37
N TRP A 88 -7.05 -17.63 1.99
CA TRP A 88 -6.78 -16.24 2.38
C TRP A 88 -7.47 -15.93 3.70
N ALA A 89 -6.84 -15.06 4.50
CA ALA A 89 -7.39 -14.56 5.74
C ALA A 89 -7.27 -13.03 5.78
N LEU A 90 -8.16 -12.38 6.53
CA LEU A 90 -8.00 -10.96 6.84
C LEU A 90 -6.67 -10.75 7.57
N PHE A 91 -5.94 -9.74 7.16
CA PHE A 91 -4.64 -9.42 7.74
C PHE A 91 -4.67 -8.01 8.33
N TYR A 92 -4.27 -7.91 9.59
CA TYR A 92 -4.30 -6.66 10.36
C TYR A 92 -2.86 -6.20 10.61
N ASP A 93 -2.19 -5.75 9.55
CA ASP A 93 -0.83 -5.26 9.62
C ASP A 93 -0.75 -4.01 10.51
N PRO A 94 -0.01 -4.02 11.62
CA PRO A 94 0.09 -2.90 12.54
C PRO A 94 0.81 -1.69 11.94
N ASP A 95 1.57 -1.89 10.88
CA ASP A 95 2.38 -0.85 10.25
C ASP A 95 1.70 -0.20 9.03
N ALA A 96 0.66 -0.85 8.49
CA ALA A 96 -0.13 -0.27 7.41
C ALA A 96 -1.10 0.82 7.91
N SER A 97 -1.53 1.71 7.01
CA SER A 97 -2.52 2.74 7.36
C SER A 97 -3.84 2.11 7.82
N LEU A 98 -4.61 2.82 8.65
CA LEU A 98 -5.93 2.33 9.10
C LEU A 98 -6.95 2.21 7.97
N SER A 99 -6.75 2.95 6.85
CA SER A 99 -7.59 2.85 5.66
C SER A 99 -7.21 1.70 4.73
N ALA A 100 -6.05 1.08 4.93
CA ALA A 100 -5.60 -0.06 4.14
C ALA A 100 -6.27 -1.35 4.61
N PHE A 101 -6.95 -2.03 3.70
CA PHE A 101 -7.56 -3.34 3.93
C PHE A 101 -6.72 -4.43 3.26
N GLN A 102 -6.44 -5.48 4.01
CA GLN A 102 -5.48 -6.51 3.59
C GLN A 102 -6.02 -7.91 3.79
N ILE A 103 -5.66 -8.79 2.86
CA ILE A 103 -5.76 -10.24 3.02
C ILE A 103 -4.42 -10.87 2.74
N ALA A 104 -4.12 -11.94 3.47
CA ALA A 104 -2.86 -12.67 3.33
C ALA A 104 -3.08 -14.18 3.18
N ASN A 105 -2.16 -14.81 2.45
CA ASN A 105 -1.98 -16.25 2.38
C ASN A 105 -0.48 -16.56 2.48
N GLY A 106 -0.04 -16.95 3.67
CA GLY A 106 1.38 -17.05 3.98
C GLY A 106 2.06 -15.67 3.85
N THR A 107 3.00 -15.54 2.93
CA THR A 107 3.74 -14.31 2.67
C THR A 107 3.13 -13.44 1.56
N ASP A 108 2.10 -13.95 0.89
CA ASP A 108 1.42 -13.22 -0.18
C ASP A 108 0.33 -12.34 0.41
N ILE A 109 0.29 -11.08 0.03
CA ILE A 109 -0.62 -10.07 0.57
C ILE A 109 -1.24 -9.27 -0.58
N TYR A 110 -2.55 -9.11 -0.53
CA TYR A 110 -3.25 -8.07 -1.29
C TYR A 110 -3.58 -6.92 -0.33
N THR A 111 -3.29 -5.70 -0.77
CA THR A 111 -3.63 -4.47 -0.04
C THR A 111 -4.47 -3.57 -0.92
N LEU A 112 -5.60 -3.13 -0.40
CA LEU A 112 -6.46 -2.11 -1.01
C LEU A 112 -6.50 -0.91 -0.07
N ASP A 113 -6.18 0.28 -0.58
CA ASP A 113 -6.28 1.54 0.15
C ASP A 113 -6.80 2.64 -0.77
N ALA A 114 -7.40 3.67 -0.22
CA ALA A 114 -7.81 4.84 -0.98
C ALA A 114 -7.84 6.10 -0.13
N ILE A 115 -7.46 7.19 -0.75
CA ILE A 115 -7.57 8.52 -0.17
C ILE A 115 -8.45 9.41 -1.04
N ARG A 116 -9.17 10.33 -0.41
CA ARG A 116 -9.90 11.39 -1.10
C ARG A 116 -8.99 12.59 -1.36
N ILE A 117 -9.11 13.15 -2.55
CA ILE A 117 -8.46 14.42 -2.92
C ILE A 117 -9.50 15.53 -2.93
N ALA A 118 -9.18 16.63 -2.25
CA ALA A 118 -10.06 17.78 -2.19
C ALA A 118 -10.11 18.54 -3.55
N THR A 119 -8.98 18.58 -4.27
CA THR A 119 -8.86 19.21 -5.57
C THR A 119 -7.70 18.64 -6.37
N LYS A 120 -7.85 18.51 -7.66
CA LYS A 120 -6.79 18.07 -8.58
C LYS A 120 -5.83 19.20 -8.99
N GLN A 121 -6.12 20.44 -8.61
CA GLN A 121 -5.29 21.63 -8.92
C GLN A 121 -4.93 21.74 -10.42
N GLY A 122 -5.87 21.45 -11.30
CA GLY A 122 -5.67 21.46 -12.76
C GLY A 122 -4.91 20.26 -13.35
N LYS A 123 -4.52 19.29 -12.53
CA LYS A 123 -3.83 18.07 -12.99
C LYS A 123 -4.81 17.03 -13.49
N THR A 124 -4.39 16.29 -14.50
CA THR A 124 -5.10 15.10 -14.98
C THR A 124 -4.88 13.92 -14.01
N ASP A 125 -5.74 12.92 -14.09
CA ASP A 125 -5.61 11.69 -13.28
C ASP A 125 -4.28 10.99 -13.50
N SER A 126 -3.81 10.91 -14.75
CA SER A 126 -2.51 10.34 -15.09
C SER A 126 -1.33 11.13 -14.50
N GLN A 127 -1.42 12.47 -14.50
CA GLN A 127 -0.37 13.29 -13.89
C GLN A 127 -0.27 13.07 -12.38
N ILE A 128 -1.41 12.97 -11.69
CA ILE A 128 -1.46 12.70 -10.25
C ILE A 128 -0.87 11.30 -9.97
N ALA A 129 -1.31 10.27 -10.69
CA ALA A 129 -0.80 8.91 -10.53
C ALA A 129 0.72 8.83 -10.76
N SER A 130 1.20 9.49 -11.82
CA SER A 130 2.62 9.52 -12.17
C SER A 130 3.47 10.24 -11.12
N GLU A 131 2.99 11.35 -10.56
CA GLU A 131 3.69 12.05 -9.47
C GLU A 131 3.81 11.17 -8.22
N ILE A 132 2.74 10.47 -7.85
CA ILE A 132 2.75 9.57 -6.68
C ILE A 132 3.76 8.44 -6.90
N ILE A 133 3.72 7.78 -8.04
CA ILE A 133 4.66 6.70 -8.37
C ILE A 133 6.10 7.21 -8.43
N ASN A 134 6.31 8.43 -8.95
CA ASN A 134 7.64 9.03 -8.96
C ASN A 134 8.17 9.30 -7.54
N ASN A 135 7.32 9.79 -6.64
CA ASN A 135 7.71 10.04 -5.25
C ASN A 135 8.03 8.73 -4.52
N LEU A 136 7.23 7.67 -4.72
CA LEU A 136 7.53 6.35 -4.19
C LEU A 136 8.85 5.80 -4.74
N TYR A 137 9.10 5.94 -6.05
CA TYR A 137 10.36 5.55 -6.67
C TYR A 137 11.56 6.26 -6.04
N VAL A 138 11.47 7.57 -5.87
CA VAL A 138 12.55 8.37 -5.22
C VAL A 138 12.74 7.93 -3.78
N GLY A 139 11.66 7.65 -3.05
CA GLY A 139 11.70 7.14 -1.68
C GLY A 139 12.45 5.80 -1.59
N TYR A 140 12.06 4.80 -2.40
CA TYR A 140 12.72 3.49 -2.41
C TYR A 140 14.17 3.56 -2.87
N LYS A 141 14.49 4.44 -3.84
CA LYS A 141 15.88 4.72 -4.22
C LYS A 141 16.69 5.29 -3.04
N GLY A 142 16.09 6.22 -2.28
CA GLY A 142 16.68 6.77 -1.05
C GLY A 142 16.86 5.72 0.06
N ALA A 143 15.98 4.73 0.13
CA ALA A 143 16.07 3.59 1.05
C ALA A 143 17.12 2.53 0.62
N GLY A 144 17.80 2.73 -0.52
CA GLY A 144 18.92 1.91 -0.97
C GLY A 144 18.58 0.86 -2.04
N HIS A 145 17.37 0.92 -2.63
CA HIS A 145 17.07 0.08 -3.79
C HIS A 145 17.83 0.53 -5.03
N THR A 146 18.34 -0.43 -5.79
CA THR A 146 18.97 -0.16 -7.08
C THR A 146 17.94 0.16 -8.17
N GLU A 147 18.36 0.84 -9.21
CA GLU A 147 17.47 1.13 -10.37
C GLU A 147 16.95 -0.13 -11.05
N SER A 148 17.74 -1.20 -11.11
CA SER A 148 17.32 -2.50 -11.64
C SER A 148 16.27 -3.21 -10.75
N GLY A 149 16.20 -2.83 -9.47
CA GLY A 149 15.20 -3.31 -8.52
C GLY A 149 13.88 -2.52 -8.56
N LEU A 150 13.87 -1.35 -9.21
CA LEU A 150 12.73 -0.44 -9.27
C LEU A 150 12.22 -0.30 -10.71
N VAL A 151 11.04 -0.83 -10.98
CA VAL A 151 10.46 -0.78 -12.33
C VAL A 151 9.17 0.02 -12.32
N ARG A 152 9.10 1.07 -13.10
CA ARG A 152 7.90 1.89 -13.32
C ARG A 152 7.29 1.61 -14.68
N LYS A 153 5.98 1.57 -14.76
CA LYS A 153 5.24 1.49 -16.02
C LYS A 153 3.80 1.97 -15.86
N SER A 154 3.20 2.40 -16.97
CA SER A 154 1.75 2.58 -17.02
C SER A 154 1.05 1.22 -16.99
N VAL A 155 -0.14 1.17 -16.43
CA VAL A 155 -0.96 -0.02 -16.30
C VAL A 155 -2.43 0.30 -16.59
N VAL A 156 -3.16 -0.70 -17.06
CA VAL A 156 -4.62 -0.65 -17.14
C VAL A 156 -5.17 -1.77 -16.26
N ILE A 157 -5.97 -1.40 -15.26
CA ILE A 157 -6.59 -2.33 -14.32
C ILE A 157 -8.08 -2.30 -14.57
N ASN A 158 -8.61 -3.36 -15.14
CA ASN A 158 -10.04 -3.49 -15.48
C ASN A 158 -10.63 -2.25 -16.19
N GLY A 159 -9.88 -1.70 -17.15
CA GLY A 159 -10.27 -0.50 -17.92
C GLY A 159 -9.81 0.83 -17.30
N TYR A 160 -9.42 0.89 -16.05
CA TYR A 160 -8.90 2.09 -15.39
C TYR A 160 -7.41 2.28 -15.67
N LYS A 161 -7.05 3.44 -16.22
CA LYS A 161 -5.65 3.81 -16.44
C LYS A 161 -4.97 4.16 -15.11
N GLY A 162 -3.76 3.70 -14.92
CA GLY A 162 -2.96 3.95 -13.72
C GLY A 162 -1.48 3.85 -13.99
N GLU A 163 -0.71 4.03 -12.93
CA GLU A 163 0.74 3.89 -12.92
C GLU A 163 1.16 2.84 -11.91
N GLN A 164 2.23 2.14 -12.19
CA GLN A 164 2.73 1.02 -11.39
C GLN A 164 4.21 1.22 -11.02
N LEU A 165 4.54 0.91 -9.77
CA LEU A 165 5.91 0.70 -9.32
C LEU A 165 6.06 -0.74 -8.84
N THR A 166 7.05 -1.44 -9.36
CA THR A 166 7.52 -2.73 -8.82
C THR A 166 8.81 -2.49 -8.05
N VAL A 167 8.84 -2.95 -6.80
CA VAL A 167 10.02 -2.94 -5.93
C VAL A 167 10.43 -4.39 -5.71
N LYS A 168 11.62 -4.76 -6.18
CA LYS A 168 12.17 -6.12 -6.05
C LYS A 168 13.05 -6.22 -4.81
N ASN A 169 13.09 -7.41 -4.24
CA ASN A 169 13.98 -7.74 -3.11
C ASN A 169 13.74 -6.92 -1.83
N ILE A 170 12.48 -6.63 -1.52
CA ILE A 170 12.11 -6.16 -0.18
C ILE A 170 12.07 -7.40 0.73
N SER A 171 13.05 -7.55 1.60
CA SER A 171 13.12 -8.68 2.55
C SER A 171 12.85 -10.05 1.89
N GLY A 172 13.42 -10.26 0.68
CA GLY A 172 13.24 -11.49 -0.11
C GLY A 172 11.94 -11.59 -0.89
N LYS A 173 11.06 -10.60 -0.81
CA LYS A 173 9.80 -10.50 -1.54
C LYS A 173 9.87 -9.47 -2.66
N SER A 174 8.82 -9.37 -3.43
CA SER A 174 8.57 -8.25 -4.35
C SER A 174 7.25 -7.58 -3.98
N LEU A 175 7.21 -6.27 -4.10
CA LEU A 175 6.03 -5.44 -3.90
C LEU A 175 5.69 -4.76 -5.22
N VAL A 176 4.43 -4.83 -5.61
CA VAL A 176 3.91 -4.09 -6.77
C VAL A 176 2.81 -3.15 -6.27
N ILE A 177 3.00 -1.86 -6.49
CA ILE A 177 2.07 -0.81 -6.11
C ILE A 177 1.46 -0.23 -7.38
N ASN A 178 0.15 -0.28 -7.47
CA ASN A 178 -0.59 0.38 -8.55
C ASN A 178 -1.33 1.58 -7.99
N VAL A 179 -1.26 2.70 -8.71
CA VAL A 179 -1.99 3.91 -8.38
C VAL A 179 -2.97 4.20 -9.51
N VAL A 180 -4.25 4.22 -9.17
CA VAL A 180 -5.34 4.60 -10.07
C VAL A 180 -6.02 5.84 -9.48
N VAL A 181 -6.25 6.83 -10.31
CA VAL A 181 -7.04 8.02 -9.93
C VAL A 181 -8.36 7.96 -10.68
N SER A 182 -9.46 8.02 -9.95
CA SER A 182 -10.80 8.05 -10.52
C SER A 182 -11.72 8.94 -9.68
N GLY A 183 -12.42 9.87 -10.32
CA GLY A 183 -13.24 10.85 -9.62
C GLY A 183 -12.39 11.72 -8.68
N ASN A 184 -12.73 11.71 -7.41
CA ASN A 184 -12.02 12.43 -6.34
C ASN A 184 -11.23 11.50 -5.43
N LYS A 185 -10.90 10.30 -5.90
CA LYS A 185 -10.16 9.29 -5.13
C LYS A 185 -8.87 8.89 -5.83
N ILE A 186 -7.87 8.60 -5.02
CA ILE A 186 -6.64 7.91 -5.41
C ILE A 186 -6.70 6.54 -4.75
N TYR A 187 -6.63 5.51 -5.57
CA TYR A 187 -6.63 4.12 -5.14
C TYR A 187 -5.22 3.57 -5.20
N PHE A 188 -4.84 2.87 -4.13
CA PHE A 188 -3.61 2.10 -4.05
C PHE A 188 -3.98 0.63 -4.01
N ILE A 189 -3.59 -0.08 -5.04
CA ILE A 189 -3.83 -1.51 -5.16
C ILE A 189 -2.47 -2.19 -5.21
N SER A 190 -2.09 -2.87 -4.15
CA SER A 190 -0.78 -3.49 -4.10
C SER A 190 -0.84 -4.99 -3.85
N VAL A 191 0.17 -5.65 -4.36
CA VAL A 191 0.45 -7.06 -4.10
C VAL A 191 1.88 -7.19 -3.60
N GLU A 192 2.06 -7.98 -2.56
CA GLU A 192 3.36 -8.34 -2.01
C GLU A 192 3.45 -9.85 -1.91
N GLY A 193 4.60 -10.42 -2.18
CA GLY A 193 4.78 -11.86 -2.09
C GLY A 193 6.12 -12.32 -2.65
N VAL A 194 6.30 -13.65 -2.69
CA VAL A 194 7.49 -14.22 -3.31
C VAL A 194 7.51 -13.89 -4.81
N PRO A 195 8.69 -13.63 -5.40
CA PRO A 195 8.78 -13.14 -6.78
C PRO A 195 8.06 -14.01 -7.81
N SER A 196 8.00 -15.33 -7.60
CA SER A 196 7.31 -16.27 -8.50
C SER A 196 5.79 -16.13 -8.50
N HIS A 197 5.17 -15.60 -7.44
CA HIS A 197 3.71 -15.45 -7.31
C HIS A 197 3.20 -14.12 -7.85
N ILE A 198 4.04 -13.10 -7.88
CA ILE A 198 3.67 -11.71 -8.22
C ILE A 198 2.95 -11.61 -9.56
N GLY A 199 3.39 -12.38 -10.57
CA GLY A 199 2.79 -12.35 -11.90
C GLY A 199 1.32 -12.79 -11.90
N GLU A 200 0.99 -13.87 -11.20
CA GLU A 200 -0.39 -14.35 -11.04
C GLU A 200 -1.23 -13.41 -10.18
N MET A 201 -0.69 -12.96 -9.07
CA MET A 201 -1.37 -12.01 -8.18
C MET A 201 -1.73 -10.72 -8.92
N MET A 202 -0.80 -10.17 -9.70
CA MET A 202 -1.07 -8.98 -10.51
C MET A 202 -2.10 -9.22 -11.61
N LYS A 203 -2.05 -10.38 -12.28
CA LYS A 203 -3.07 -10.76 -13.27
C LYS A 203 -4.46 -10.81 -12.63
N TRP A 204 -4.55 -11.30 -11.38
CA TRP A 204 -5.80 -11.32 -10.62
C TRP A 204 -6.35 -9.92 -10.37
N VAL A 205 -5.51 -9.01 -9.89
CA VAL A 205 -5.88 -7.61 -9.67
C VAL A 205 -6.32 -6.93 -10.97
N ILE A 206 -5.51 -7.06 -12.03
CA ILE A 206 -5.78 -6.42 -13.33
C ILE A 206 -7.15 -6.82 -13.89
N ASN A 207 -7.56 -8.06 -13.69
CA ASN A 207 -8.80 -8.58 -14.24
C ASN A 207 -10.02 -8.41 -13.33
N SER A 208 -9.82 -8.13 -12.04
CA SER A 208 -10.93 -8.16 -11.08
C SER A 208 -11.14 -6.89 -10.27
N TRP A 209 -10.11 -6.05 -10.11
CA TRP A 209 -10.31 -4.85 -9.31
C TRP A 209 -11.30 -3.87 -9.96
N ASN A 210 -12.22 -3.37 -9.15
CA ASN A 210 -13.22 -2.40 -9.57
C ASN A 210 -13.58 -1.46 -8.42
N PRO A 211 -13.58 -0.14 -8.61
CA PRO A 211 -13.92 0.81 -7.56
C PRO A 211 -15.41 0.83 -7.19
N ASP A 212 -16.29 0.32 -8.07
CA ASP A 212 -17.74 0.52 -7.97
C ASP A 212 -18.53 -0.78 -7.68
N LYS A 213 -17.85 -1.94 -7.55
CA LYS A 213 -18.55 -3.23 -7.43
C LYS A 213 -17.92 -4.16 -6.43
#